data_fee3863c20c5f5bdab601cba94aa044e
#
_entry.id   fee3863c20c5f5bdab601cba94aa044e
#
_cell.length_a   1.000
_cell.length_b   1.000
_cell.length_c   1.000
_cell.angle_alpha   90.00
_cell.angle_beta   90.00
_cell.angle_gamma   90.00
#
_symmetry.space_group_name_H-M   'P 1'
#
loop_
_entity.id
_entity.type
_entity.pdbx_description
1 polymer ?
#
loop_
_entity_poly.entity_id
_entity_poly.type
_entity_poly.pdbx_seq_one_letter_code
_entity_poly.pdbx_strand_id
1 'polypeptide(L)'
;MARRHVILGIVVTLCACTSQLRGQDLRDQYHQAPRDTVPQEVYDGWKQFNLNCARCHGEDAQGTTIAPHLILSLKPDGPINTKELFIQTVCAGRPAKGMPSWCALGMELPAIEKIYAYVKGRSDAKIGPGRPAVKTGT
;
A
#
# COMPACT_ATOMS: atom_id res chain seq x y z
N MET A 1 68.91 28.21 40.10
CA MET A 1 67.46 28.09 40.41
C MET A 1 66.68 28.05 39.12
N ALA A 2 66.26 26.87 38.69
CA ALA A 2 65.57 26.67 37.42
C ALA A 2 64.06 26.63 37.64
N ARG A 3 63.35 27.60 37.05
CA ARG A 3 61.87 27.60 37.06
C ARG A 3 61.36 26.71 35.94
N ARG A 4 60.78 25.57 36.29
CA ARG A 4 60.07 24.70 35.38
C ARG A 4 58.69 25.31 35.12
N HIS A 5 58.47 25.78 33.88
CA HIS A 5 57.13 26.10 33.42
C HIS A 5 56.42 24.79 32.96
N VAL A 6 55.47 24.38 33.76
CA VAL A 6 54.55 23.31 33.39
C VAL A 6 53.52 23.93 32.46
N ILE A 7 53.61 23.61 31.19
CA ILE A 7 52.58 23.98 30.21
C ILE A 7 51.47 22.92 30.29
N LEU A 8 50.38 23.30 30.93
CA LEU A 8 49.17 22.48 31.01
C LEU A 8 48.45 22.54 29.69
N GLY A 9 48.68 21.54 28.83
CA GLY A 9 47.97 21.40 27.56
C GLY A 9 46.51 21.03 27.82
N ILE A 10 45.62 21.98 27.57
CA ILE A 10 44.18 21.73 27.54
C ILE A 10 43.90 21.06 26.20
N VAL A 11 43.74 19.75 26.24
CA VAL A 11 43.22 19.00 25.11
C VAL A 11 41.71 19.27 25.05
N VAL A 12 41.30 20.23 24.26
CA VAL A 12 39.90 20.43 23.90
C VAL A 12 39.50 19.31 22.95
N THR A 13 38.96 18.26 23.51
CA THR A 13 38.29 17.22 22.70
C THR A 13 37.03 17.82 22.14
N LEU A 14 37.10 18.34 20.89
CA LEU A 14 35.91 18.65 20.11
C LEU A 14 35.17 17.33 19.88
N CYS A 15 34.19 17.07 20.73
CA CYS A 15 33.17 16.07 20.47
C CYS A 15 32.36 16.58 19.25
N ALA A 16 32.81 16.24 18.04
CA ALA A 16 32.03 16.45 16.85
C ALA A 16 30.78 15.56 16.96
N CYS A 17 29.75 16.09 17.61
CA CYS A 17 28.38 15.59 17.42
C CYS A 17 28.02 15.81 15.96
N THR A 18 28.50 14.95 15.08
CA THR A 18 27.89 14.77 13.79
C THR A 18 26.51 14.18 14.05
N SER A 19 25.56 15.05 14.37
CA SER A 19 24.15 14.74 14.20
C SER A 19 24.00 14.40 12.72
N GLN A 20 24.16 13.12 12.40
CA GLN A 20 23.62 12.61 11.17
C GLN A 20 22.12 12.85 11.28
N LEU A 21 21.69 13.98 10.76
CA LEU A 21 20.34 14.15 10.28
C LEU A 21 20.15 13.05 9.27
N ARG A 22 19.83 11.84 9.75
CA ARG A 22 19.15 10.86 8.94
C ARG A 22 17.92 11.62 8.51
N GLY A 23 17.93 12.07 7.25
CA GLY A 23 16.74 12.58 6.63
C GLY A 23 15.68 11.56 6.95
N GLN A 24 14.76 11.92 7.86
CA GLN A 24 13.61 11.10 8.10
C GLN A 24 12.99 10.98 6.73
N ASP A 25 13.11 9.79 6.18
CA ASP A 25 12.49 9.46 4.91
C ASP A 25 10.99 9.70 5.16
N LEU A 26 10.51 10.84 4.67
CA LEU A 26 9.10 11.23 4.72
C LEU A 26 8.25 10.29 3.87
N ARG A 27 8.77 9.08 3.61
CA ARG A 27 7.99 8.03 3.01
C ARG A 27 6.87 7.72 3.99
N ASP A 28 5.69 7.93 3.49
CA ASP A 28 4.47 7.39 4.04
C ASP A 28 4.73 5.97 4.55
N GLN A 29 4.27 5.69 5.78
CA GLN A 29 4.40 4.35 6.38
C GLN A 29 3.93 3.22 5.46
N TYR A 30 3.07 3.53 4.47
CA TYR A 30 2.59 2.63 3.43
C TYR A 30 3.60 2.39 2.30
N HIS A 31 4.68 3.15 2.25
CA HIS A 31 5.69 3.06 1.19
C HIS A 31 7.05 2.59 1.70
N GLN A 32 7.11 2.00 2.88
CA GLN A 32 8.36 1.47 3.43
C GLN A 32 8.88 0.31 2.59
N ALA A 33 10.17 0.32 2.32
CA ALA A 33 10.86 -0.82 1.74
C ALA A 33 11.18 -1.88 2.82
N PRO A 34 11.19 -3.19 2.46
CA PRO A 34 10.93 -3.72 1.13
C PRO A 34 9.43 -3.72 0.79
N ARG A 35 9.12 -3.38 -0.46
CA ARG A 35 7.76 -3.48 -0.99
C ARG A 35 7.52 -4.90 -1.49
N ASP A 36 6.31 -5.41 -1.31
CA ASP A 36 5.93 -6.65 -1.95
C ASP A 36 6.06 -6.54 -3.47
N THR A 37 6.69 -7.54 -4.06
CA THR A 37 6.91 -7.59 -5.50
C THR A 37 5.82 -8.43 -6.14
N VAL A 38 5.10 -7.84 -7.10
CA VAL A 38 3.93 -8.46 -7.74
C VAL A 38 4.07 -8.49 -9.27
N PRO A 39 3.36 -9.40 -9.96
CA PRO A 39 3.22 -9.35 -11.40
C PRO A 39 2.64 -8.02 -11.88
N GLN A 40 2.93 -7.63 -13.13
CA GLN A 40 2.46 -6.37 -13.74
C GLN A 40 0.93 -6.24 -13.66
N GLU A 41 0.20 -7.32 -13.92
CA GLU A 41 -1.27 -7.33 -13.87
C GLU A 41 -1.83 -6.98 -12.48
N VAL A 42 -1.19 -7.47 -11.43
CA VAL A 42 -1.57 -7.19 -10.03
C VAL A 42 -1.25 -5.73 -9.67
N TYR A 43 -0.11 -5.23 -10.14
CA TYR A 43 0.25 -3.82 -10.00
C TYR A 43 -0.74 -2.90 -10.73
N ASP A 44 -1.15 -3.28 -11.94
CA ASP A 44 -2.19 -2.54 -12.66
C ASP A 44 -3.53 -2.59 -11.93
N GLY A 45 -3.86 -3.73 -11.33
CA GLY A 45 -5.03 -3.88 -10.46
C GLY A 45 -4.97 -2.96 -9.24
N TRP A 46 -3.81 -2.85 -8.59
CA TRP A 46 -3.58 -1.88 -7.51
C TRP A 46 -3.83 -0.43 -7.99
N LYS A 47 -3.32 -0.05 -9.17
CA LYS A 47 -3.56 1.30 -9.73
C LYS A 47 -5.05 1.54 -9.97
N GLN A 48 -5.72 0.60 -10.62
CA GLN A 48 -7.15 0.70 -10.92
C GLN A 48 -8.00 0.75 -9.65
N PHE A 49 -7.64 -0.04 -8.64
CA PHE A 49 -8.29 -0.01 -7.33
C PHE A 49 -8.17 1.37 -6.68
N ASN A 50 -6.97 1.95 -6.65
CA ASN A 50 -6.76 3.25 -6.02
C ASN A 50 -7.47 4.40 -6.77
N LEU A 51 -7.55 4.32 -8.10
CA LEU A 51 -8.25 5.31 -8.92
C LEU A 51 -9.77 5.28 -8.74
N ASN A 52 -10.35 4.08 -8.60
CA ASN A 52 -11.80 3.91 -8.72
C ASN A 52 -12.49 3.47 -7.43
N CYS A 53 -11.81 2.71 -6.57
CA CYS A 53 -12.42 1.98 -5.46
C CYS A 53 -12.02 2.51 -4.08
N ALA A 54 -10.75 2.95 -3.94
CA ALA A 54 -10.16 3.31 -2.65
C ALA A 54 -10.88 4.49 -1.97
N ARG A 55 -11.46 5.42 -2.74
CA ARG A 55 -12.27 6.52 -2.18
C ARG A 55 -13.32 6.03 -1.19
N CYS A 56 -13.96 4.91 -1.49
CA CYS A 56 -15.00 4.34 -0.65
C CYS A 56 -14.49 3.17 0.20
N HIS A 57 -13.72 2.26 -0.40
CA HIS A 57 -13.25 1.04 0.26
C HIS A 57 -11.95 1.21 1.06
N GLY A 58 -11.44 2.43 1.13
CA GLY A 58 -10.18 2.74 1.82
C GLY A 58 -8.95 2.28 1.03
N GLU A 59 -7.82 2.92 1.31
CA GLU A 59 -6.53 2.43 0.86
C GLU A 59 -6.33 1.00 1.37
N ASP A 60 -5.61 0.20 0.61
CA ASP A 60 -5.37 -1.20 0.96
C ASP A 60 -6.61 -2.09 1.12
N ALA A 61 -7.76 -1.67 0.60
CA ALA A 61 -9.02 -2.42 0.62
C ALA A 61 -9.56 -2.76 2.04
N GLN A 62 -9.18 -1.96 3.03
CA GLN A 62 -9.53 -2.18 4.45
C GLN A 62 -10.92 -1.67 4.84
N GLY A 63 -11.66 -1.10 3.90
CA GLY A 63 -12.97 -0.52 4.17
C GLY A 63 -12.91 0.86 4.82
N THR A 64 -14.08 1.46 4.93
CA THR A 64 -14.31 2.74 5.60
C THR A 64 -15.67 2.70 6.30
N THR A 65 -16.10 3.83 6.84
CA THR A 65 -17.47 3.95 7.41
C THR A 65 -18.58 3.85 6.35
N ILE A 66 -18.24 4.05 5.05
CA ILE A 66 -19.24 4.06 3.97
C ILE A 66 -19.19 2.82 3.08
N ALA A 67 -18.13 2.02 3.13
CA ALA A 67 -17.99 0.83 2.30
C ALA A 67 -17.25 -0.31 3.03
N PRO A 68 -17.59 -1.57 2.71
CA PRO A 68 -17.09 -2.72 3.45
C PRO A 68 -15.59 -2.96 3.26
N HIS A 69 -15.01 -3.66 4.22
CA HIS A 69 -13.65 -4.18 4.25
C HIS A 69 -13.52 -5.35 3.25
N LEU A 70 -12.92 -5.09 2.08
CA LEU A 70 -12.89 -6.06 0.99
C LEU A 70 -11.98 -7.27 1.28
N ILE A 71 -10.94 -7.09 2.09
CA ILE A 71 -10.08 -8.20 2.54
C ILE A 71 -10.93 -9.27 3.25
N LEU A 72 -11.86 -8.86 4.08
CA LEU A 72 -12.77 -9.78 4.76
C LEU A 72 -13.84 -10.32 3.80
N SER A 73 -14.33 -9.46 2.89
CA SER A 73 -15.37 -9.86 1.94
C SER A 73 -14.92 -10.97 0.98
N LEU A 74 -13.61 -11.08 0.70
CA LEU A 74 -13.03 -12.08 -0.20
C LEU A 74 -12.41 -13.29 0.53
N LYS A 75 -12.53 -13.38 1.85
CA LYS A 75 -12.16 -14.60 2.60
C LYS A 75 -13.05 -15.78 2.16
N PRO A 76 -12.62 -17.04 2.40
CA PRO A 76 -13.38 -18.22 1.99
C PRO A 76 -14.84 -18.24 2.51
N ASP A 77 -15.07 -17.65 3.66
CA ASP A 77 -16.37 -17.48 4.31
C ASP A 77 -17.02 -16.11 4.03
N GLY A 78 -16.38 -15.27 3.23
CA GLY A 78 -16.85 -13.94 2.89
C GLY A 78 -17.97 -13.94 1.84
N PRO A 79 -18.74 -12.84 1.76
CA PRO A 79 -19.92 -12.77 0.89
C PRO A 79 -19.61 -12.67 -0.60
N ILE A 80 -18.37 -12.38 -1.00
CA ILE A 80 -17.92 -12.30 -2.40
C ILE A 80 -16.59 -13.06 -2.59
N ASN A 81 -16.57 -14.28 -2.11
CA ASN A 81 -15.37 -15.11 -1.99
C ASN A 81 -14.87 -15.75 -3.29
N THR A 82 -15.61 -15.60 -4.40
CA THR A 82 -15.18 -16.09 -5.73
C THR A 82 -14.93 -14.94 -6.70
N LYS A 83 -14.16 -15.21 -7.75
CA LYS A 83 -13.87 -14.25 -8.82
C LYS A 83 -15.16 -13.81 -9.52
N GLU A 84 -16.04 -14.75 -9.79
CA GLU A 84 -17.32 -14.52 -10.47
C GLU A 84 -18.22 -13.60 -9.69
N LEU A 85 -18.38 -13.85 -8.38
CA LEU A 85 -19.15 -13.00 -7.47
C LEU A 85 -18.56 -11.59 -7.36
N PHE A 86 -17.24 -11.49 -7.35
CA PHE A 86 -16.57 -10.20 -7.34
C PHE A 86 -16.87 -9.41 -8.63
N ILE A 87 -16.65 -10.03 -9.80
CA ILE A 87 -16.92 -9.40 -11.10
C ILE A 87 -18.38 -8.99 -11.21
N GLN A 88 -19.31 -9.89 -10.87
CA GLN A 88 -20.74 -9.61 -10.90
C GLN A 88 -21.08 -8.41 -9.99
N THR A 89 -20.54 -8.39 -8.76
CA THR A 89 -20.78 -7.31 -7.79
C THR A 89 -20.25 -5.97 -8.30
N VAL A 90 -19.05 -5.94 -8.88
CA VAL A 90 -18.44 -4.71 -9.40
C VAL A 90 -19.19 -4.24 -10.67
N CYS A 91 -19.50 -5.15 -11.60
CA CYS A 91 -20.24 -4.82 -12.80
C CYS A 91 -21.62 -4.24 -12.51
N ALA A 92 -22.42 -4.95 -11.71
CA ALA A 92 -23.77 -4.52 -11.38
C ALA A 92 -23.78 -3.33 -10.43
N GLY A 93 -22.76 -3.20 -9.58
CA GLY A 93 -22.74 -2.23 -8.50
C GLY A 93 -23.79 -2.52 -7.44
N ARG A 94 -24.00 -1.56 -6.58
CA ARG A 94 -25.08 -1.49 -5.59
C ARG A 94 -25.56 -0.04 -5.50
N PRO A 95 -26.21 0.52 -6.55
CA PRO A 95 -26.52 1.96 -6.64
C PRO A 95 -27.33 2.46 -5.44
N ALA A 96 -28.26 1.67 -4.94
CA ALA A 96 -29.05 1.98 -3.74
C ALA A 96 -28.19 2.12 -2.45
N LYS A 97 -26.95 1.62 -2.49
CA LYS A 97 -25.96 1.72 -1.39
C LYS A 97 -24.77 2.64 -1.75
N GLY A 98 -24.88 3.37 -2.85
CA GLY A 98 -23.83 4.32 -3.30
C GLY A 98 -22.69 3.68 -4.09
N MET A 99 -22.69 2.37 -4.37
CA MET A 99 -21.68 1.73 -5.22
C MET A 99 -22.14 1.78 -6.68
N PRO A 100 -21.35 2.46 -7.57
CA PRO A 100 -21.71 2.54 -8.98
C PRO A 100 -21.75 1.19 -9.70
N SER A 101 -22.57 1.09 -10.77
CA SER A 101 -22.51 -0.01 -11.72
C SER A 101 -21.36 0.20 -12.68
N TRP A 102 -20.18 -0.32 -12.34
CA TRP A 102 -18.94 0.03 -13.04
C TRP A 102 -18.92 -0.37 -14.50
N CYS A 103 -19.54 -1.50 -14.87
CA CYS A 103 -19.66 -1.90 -16.29
C CYS A 103 -20.56 -0.93 -17.07
N ALA A 104 -21.62 -0.40 -16.47
CA ALA A 104 -22.45 0.62 -17.10
C ALA A 104 -21.71 1.96 -17.29
N LEU A 105 -20.69 2.22 -16.45
CA LEU A 105 -19.81 3.37 -16.58
C LEU A 105 -18.61 3.13 -17.52
N GLY A 106 -18.56 1.98 -18.20
CA GLY A 106 -17.53 1.68 -19.19
C GLY A 106 -16.27 0.98 -18.65
N MET A 107 -16.29 0.51 -17.40
CA MET A 107 -15.17 -0.30 -16.92
C MET A 107 -15.21 -1.68 -17.54
N GLU A 108 -14.14 -2.04 -18.24
CA GLU A 108 -14.02 -3.31 -18.95
C GLU A 108 -13.68 -4.47 -18.00
N LEU A 109 -14.12 -5.68 -18.35
CA LEU A 109 -13.86 -6.90 -17.57
C LEU A 109 -12.37 -7.12 -17.24
N PRO A 110 -11.42 -6.95 -18.18
CA PRO A 110 -10.00 -7.12 -17.86
C PRO A 110 -9.50 -6.18 -16.76
N ALA A 111 -10.04 -4.98 -16.66
CA ALA A 111 -9.70 -4.05 -15.57
C ALA A 111 -10.23 -4.55 -14.22
N ILE A 112 -11.47 -5.07 -14.22
CA ILE A 112 -12.10 -5.64 -13.00
C ILE A 112 -11.34 -6.90 -12.55
N GLU A 113 -10.90 -7.74 -13.48
CA GLU A 113 -10.10 -8.94 -13.16
C GLU A 113 -8.75 -8.59 -12.53
N LYS A 114 -8.08 -7.55 -13.03
CA LYS A 114 -6.84 -7.04 -12.42
C LYS A 114 -7.09 -6.49 -11.01
N ILE A 115 -8.19 -5.74 -10.81
CA ILE A 115 -8.60 -5.28 -9.47
C ILE A 115 -8.84 -6.48 -8.55
N TYR A 116 -9.55 -7.50 -9.03
CA TYR A 116 -9.76 -8.73 -8.28
C TYR A 116 -8.43 -9.37 -7.85
N ALA A 117 -7.49 -9.52 -8.78
CA ALA A 117 -6.18 -10.13 -8.48
C ALA A 117 -5.45 -9.37 -7.36
N TYR A 118 -5.47 -8.05 -7.38
CA TYR A 118 -4.91 -7.24 -6.29
C TYR A 118 -5.66 -7.45 -4.97
N VAL A 119 -6.98 -7.25 -4.95
CA VAL A 119 -7.77 -7.33 -3.71
C VAL A 119 -7.74 -8.75 -3.12
N LYS A 120 -7.75 -9.78 -3.98
CA LYS A 120 -7.61 -11.18 -3.54
C LYS A 120 -6.23 -11.44 -2.96
N GLY A 121 -5.17 -10.90 -3.58
CA GLY A 121 -3.81 -10.98 -3.03
C GLY A 121 -3.71 -10.35 -1.64
N ARG A 122 -4.40 -9.22 -1.41
CA ARG A 122 -4.55 -8.60 -0.08
C ARG A 122 -5.30 -9.52 0.88
N SER A 123 -6.43 -10.08 0.44
CA SER A 123 -7.27 -10.97 1.25
C SER A 123 -6.53 -12.24 1.66
N ASP A 124 -5.70 -12.78 0.79
CA ASP A 124 -4.88 -13.99 1.05
C ASP A 124 -3.60 -13.71 1.84
N ALA A 125 -3.37 -12.45 2.25
CA ALA A 125 -2.14 -11.99 2.91
C ALA A 125 -0.86 -12.22 2.08
N LYS A 126 -0.98 -12.30 0.76
CA LYS A 126 0.13 -12.42 -0.20
C LYS A 126 0.71 -11.05 -0.58
N ILE A 127 -0.03 -10.00 -0.33
CA ILE A 127 0.34 -8.60 -0.59
C ILE A 127 0.08 -7.80 0.67
N GLY A 128 1.12 -7.17 1.20
CA GLY A 128 1.04 -6.27 2.34
C GLY A 128 0.41 -4.91 2.00
N PRO A 129 0.26 -4.02 2.96
CA PRO A 129 -0.26 -2.69 2.75
C PRO A 129 0.70 -1.83 1.91
N GLY A 130 0.16 -0.80 1.30
CA GLY A 130 0.89 0.18 0.53
C GLY A 130 1.07 -0.18 -0.95
N ARG A 131 1.86 0.64 -1.63
CA ARG A 131 2.12 0.47 -3.06
C ARG A 131 3.07 -0.70 -3.31
N PRO A 132 2.66 -1.75 -4.01
CA PRO A 132 3.56 -2.84 -4.39
C PRO A 132 4.60 -2.37 -5.41
N ALA A 133 5.69 -3.14 -5.55
CA ALA A 133 6.65 -3.00 -6.63
C ALA A 133 6.33 -3.99 -7.76
N VAL A 134 6.65 -3.63 -8.99
CA VAL A 134 6.54 -4.57 -10.12
C VAL A 134 7.72 -5.52 -10.09
N LYS A 135 7.44 -6.81 -10.27
CA LYS A 135 8.48 -7.81 -10.46
C LYS A 135 9.17 -7.54 -11.80
N THR A 136 10.38 -6.99 -11.75
CA THR A 136 11.22 -6.85 -12.95
C THR A 136 11.62 -8.25 -13.39
N GLY A 137 11.26 -8.61 -14.64
CA GLY A 137 11.67 -9.89 -15.23
C GLY A 137 13.19 -9.95 -15.34
N THR A 138 13.74 -11.06 -14.95
CA THR A 138 15.07 -11.50 -15.40
C THR A 138 14.93 -12.16 -16.75
#